data_964aeee6781319dac6c377a7d7c72a1c
#
_entry.id   964aeee6781319dac6c377a7d7c72a1c
#
_cell.length_a   1.000
_cell.length_b   1.000
_cell.length_c   1.000
_cell.angle_alpha   90.00
_cell.angle_beta   90.00
_cell.angle_gamma   90.00
#
_symmetry.space_group_name_H-M   'P 1'
#
loop_
_entity.id
_entity.type
_entity.pdbx_description
1 polymer ?
#
loop_
_entity_poly.entity_id
_entity_poly.type
_entity_poly.pdbx_seq_one_letter_code
_entity_poly.pdbx_strand_id
1 'polypeptide(L)'
;MNQLKYAALAATLMAIGAGSAVAAPLPAGWTLIGNGGSNAAADGVVTLAPGSSSYQWISTSGGPVGAGKLPVGPTGQETNGSFASTPTFTAAAGDKLNFFFNYVTSDGAGFTEYAWAGLYKGASTFDSYLFTARTTPSGNTVPGNGLPGLGAGVTLSPSASAIIPGGPAFSPLGSSSGLCFGAGCGYTGWIKMNYTIPTAGTYSLGFGVTNALDQAYDSAFAVSGVSINDVPVDPGSPGGAVPAPGTFLLVVAAAAGLAAARRRKAA
;
A
#
# COMPACT_ATOMS: atom_id res chain seq x y z
N MET A 1 42.96 -20.05 -54.12
CA MET A 1 43.17 -18.86 -53.25
C MET A 1 41.79 -18.42 -52.71
N ASN A 2 41.48 -18.86 -51.47
CA ASN A 2 40.20 -18.64 -50.86
C ASN A 2 40.26 -17.39 -49.96
N GLN A 3 39.45 -16.41 -50.29
CA GLN A 3 39.22 -15.22 -49.44
C GLN A 3 38.11 -15.54 -48.43
N LEU A 4 38.47 -15.71 -47.16
CA LEU A 4 37.50 -15.72 -46.04
C LEU A 4 37.00 -14.33 -45.79
N LYS A 5 35.70 -14.12 -45.94
CA LYS A 5 35.01 -12.88 -45.53
C LYS A 5 34.59 -13.04 -44.07
N TYR A 6 35.20 -12.27 -43.14
CA TYR A 6 34.77 -12.14 -41.77
C TYR A 6 33.56 -11.18 -41.71
N ALA A 7 32.39 -11.72 -41.39
CA ALA A 7 31.24 -10.92 -41.02
C ALA A 7 31.36 -10.57 -39.52
N ALA A 8 31.61 -9.31 -39.21
CA ALA A 8 31.56 -8.80 -37.83
C ALA A 8 30.10 -8.64 -37.43
N LEU A 9 29.65 -9.45 -36.47
CA LEU A 9 28.34 -9.35 -35.85
C LEU A 9 28.47 -8.30 -34.73
N ALA A 10 27.98 -7.06 -34.95
CA ALA A 10 27.88 -6.04 -33.93
C ALA A 10 26.69 -6.35 -33.02
N ALA A 11 26.96 -6.86 -31.82
CA ALA A 11 25.95 -7.02 -30.78
C ALA A 11 25.71 -5.66 -30.12
N THR A 12 24.60 -5.02 -30.44
CA THR A 12 24.13 -3.80 -29.78
C THR A 12 23.57 -4.18 -28.41
N LEU A 13 24.36 -3.93 -27.35
CA LEU A 13 23.90 -4.08 -25.97
C LEU A 13 22.94 -2.92 -25.69
N MET A 14 21.63 -3.16 -25.70
CA MET A 14 20.66 -2.22 -25.14
C MET A 14 20.81 -2.25 -23.62
N ALA A 15 21.46 -1.25 -23.06
CA ALA A 15 21.40 -0.95 -21.65
C ALA A 15 19.96 -0.50 -21.34
N ILE A 16 19.13 -1.41 -20.80
CA ILE A 16 17.86 -1.07 -20.21
C ILE A 16 18.22 -0.30 -18.93
N GLY A 17 18.24 1.02 -19.01
CA GLY A 17 18.36 1.87 -17.84
C GLY A 17 17.18 1.56 -16.92
N ALA A 18 17.45 1.02 -15.72
CA ALA A 18 16.50 1.00 -14.63
C ALA A 18 16.21 2.46 -14.24
N GLY A 19 15.28 3.10 -14.92
CA GLY A 19 14.73 4.38 -14.50
C GLY A 19 14.09 4.17 -13.14
N SER A 20 14.51 4.95 -12.14
CA SER A 20 13.80 5.02 -10.87
C SER A 20 12.35 5.36 -11.18
N ALA A 21 11.42 4.46 -10.84
CA ALA A 21 10.00 4.74 -10.97
C ALA A 21 9.67 5.92 -10.08
N VAL A 22 9.31 7.05 -10.67
CA VAL A 22 8.81 8.20 -9.92
C VAL A 22 7.46 7.77 -9.34
N ALA A 23 7.33 7.83 -8.03
CA ALA A 23 6.08 7.49 -7.36
C ALA A 23 4.96 8.43 -7.86
N ALA A 24 3.84 7.84 -8.23
CA ALA A 24 2.64 8.60 -8.54
C ALA A 24 2.02 9.17 -7.25
N PRO A 25 1.21 10.23 -7.32
CA PRO A 25 0.47 10.71 -6.16
C PRO A 25 -0.48 9.63 -5.62
N LEU A 26 -0.94 9.79 -4.38
CA LEU A 26 -2.04 8.99 -3.85
C LEU A 26 -3.29 9.12 -4.73
N PRO A 27 -4.20 8.13 -4.69
CA PRO A 27 -5.42 8.15 -5.47
C PRO A 27 -6.27 9.41 -5.22
N ALA A 28 -7.06 9.79 -6.21
CA ALA A 28 -7.92 10.98 -6.13
C ALA A 28 -8.87 10.89 -4.92
N GLY A 29 -8.97 11.98 -4.17
CA GLY A 29 -9.81 12.08 -2.96
C GLY A 29 -9.15 11.59 -1.68
N TRP A 30 -7.99 10.93 -1.75
CA TRP A 30 -7.21 10.68 -0.54
C TRP A 30 -6.62 11.99 -0.02
N THR A 31 -6.49 12.08 1.29
CA THR A 31 -5.75 13.17 1.95
C THR A 31 -4.38 12.66 2.40
N LEU A 32 -3.39 13.55 2.44
CA LEU A 32 -2.04 13.24 2.88
C LEU A 32 -1.50 14.36 3.75
N ILE A 33 -0.91 13.98 4.89
CA ILE A 33 -0.04 14.82 5.72
C ILE A 33 1.31 14.12 5.75
N GLY A 34 2.34 14.75 5.21
CA GLY A 34 3.68 14.20 5.12
C GLY A 34 4.03 13.64 3.76
N ASN A 35 4.71 12.51 3.72
CA ASN A 35 5.24 11.89 2.52
C ASN A 35 4.50 10.59 2.18
N GLY A 36 4.01 10.50 0.95
CA GLY A 36 3.27 9.34 0.47
C GLY A 36 3.04 9.36 -1.03
N GLY A 37 2.69 8.23 -1.59
CA GLY A 37 2.47 8.07 -3.02
C GLY A 37 1.93 6.70 -3.39
N SER A 38 1.97 6.40 -4.68
CA SER A 38 1.52 5.13 -5.26
C SER A 38 2.60 4.56 -6.19
N ASN A 39 2.77 3.25 -6.16
CA ASN A 39 3.65 2.51 -7.05
C ASN A 39 2.87 1.45 -7.84
N ALA A 40 3.09 1.38 -9.15
CA ALA A 40 2.50 0.38 -10.04
C ALA A 40 3.46 -0.79 -10.36
N ALA A 41 4.58 -0.88 -9.65
CA ALA A 41 5.58 -1.93 -9.77
C ALA A 41 6.21 -2.23 -8.41
N ALA A 42 6.91 -3.34 -8.31
CA ALA A 42 7.73 -3.65 -7.14
C ALA A 42 8.82 -2.58 -6.94
N ASP A 43 9.11 -2.28 -5.68
CA ASP A 43 10.18 -1.38 -5.26
C ASP A 43 10.94 -2.05 -4.10
N GLY A 44 12.08 -2.65 -4.43
CA GLY A 44 12.90 -3.39 -3.49
C GLY A 44 12.15 -4.54 -2.82
N VAL A 45 12.04 -4.48 -1.49
CA VAL A 45 11.37 -5.52 -0.67
C VAL A 45 9.84 -5.46 -0.73
N VAL A 46 9.27 -4.38 -1.24
CA VAL A 46 7.83 -4.22 -1.40
C VAL A 46 7.42 -4.58 -2.82
N THR A 47 6.95 -5.81 -3.00
CA THR A 47 6.39 -6.30 -4.26
C THR A 47 4.95 -5.83 -4.42
N LEU A 48 4.29 -6.14 -5.55
CA LEU A 48 2.84 -6.00 -5.65
C LEU A 48 2.15 -6.98 -4.70
N ALA A 49 1.08 -6.55 -4.04
CA ALA A 49 0.27 -7.43 -3.21
C ALA A 49 -0.48 -8.47 -4.08
N PRO A 50 -0.86 -9.63 -3.53
CA PRO A 50 -1.59 -10.65 -4.27
C PRO A 50 -2.83 -10.09 -4.98
N GLY A 51 -2.90 -10.27 -6.30
CA GLY A 51 -4.03 -9.80 -7.12
C GLY A 51 -4.09 -8.30 -7.37
N SER A 52 -3.09 -7.52 -6.94
CA SER A 52 -3.04 -6.07 -7.10
C SER A 52 -2.09 -5.65 -8.23
N SER A 53 -2.41 -4.54 -8.89
CA SER A 53 -1.57 -3.92 -9.92
C SER A 53 -0.81 -2.69 -9.41
N SER A 54 -1.07 -2.26 -8.18
CA SER A 54 -0.43 -1.13 -7.52
C SER A 54 -0.60 -1.22 -6.00
N TYR A 55 0.14 -0.37 -5.30
CA TYR A 55 -0.03 -0.12 -3.88
C TYR A 55 0.20 1.35 -3.56
N GLN A 56 -0.40 1.82 -2.47
CA GLN A 56 -0.17 3.11 -1.87
C GLN A 56 0.84 2.96 -0.73
N TRP A 57 1.57 4.03 -0.43
CA TRP A 57 2.52 4.05 0.67
C TRP A 57 2.58 5.41 1.36
N ILE A 58 2.94 5.40 2.63
CA ILE A 58 3.33 6.57 3.42
C ILE A 58 4.66 6.27 4.11
N SER A 59 5.47 7.30 4.37
CA SER A 59 6.80 7.16 4.96
C SER A 59 7.08 8.25 5.97
N THR A 60 7.92 7.96 6.94
CA THR A 60 8.44 8.96 7.89
C THR A 60 9.46 9.87 7.24
N SER A 61 10.13 9.40 6.19
CA SER A 61 11.13 10.17 5.43
C SER A 61 10.52 11.46 4.87
N GLY A 62 10.98 12.61 5.35
CA GLY A 62 10.42 13.92 4.98
C GLY A 62 9.02 14.20 5.56
N GLY A 63 8.52 13.37 6.44
CA GLY A 63 7.27 13.61 7.16
C GLY A 63 7.41 14.71 8.22
N PRO A 64 6.36 15.50 8.49
CA PRO A 64 6.37 16.55 9.50
C PRO A 64 6.33 15.98 10.92
N VAL A 65 6.87 16.74 11.87
CA VAL A 65 6.81 16.40 13.30
C VAL A 65 5.35 16.29 13.74
N GLY A 66 5.05 15.21 14.45
CA GLY A 66 3.74 14.96 15.05
C GLY A 66 2.71 14.30 14.14
N ALA A 67 3.00 14.08 12.85
CA ALA A 67 2.14 13.29 11.98
C ALA A 67 2.26 11.78 12.24
N GLY A 68 1.26 11.01 11.80
CA GLY A 68 1.27 9.55 11.89
C GLY A 68 1.00 8.96 13.27
N LYS A 69 0.78 9.79 14.30
CA LYS A 69 0.48 9.33 15.66
C LYS A 69 -0.82 8.51 15.74
N LEU A 70 -0.85 7.59 16.71
CA LEU A 70 -2.08 6.89 17.06
C LEU A 70 -3.20 7.88 17.41
N PRO A 71 -4.43 7.70 16.88
CA PRO A 71 -5.57 8.51 17.28
C PRO A 71 -5.98 8.29 18.74
N VAL A 72 -5.78 7.06 19.26
CA VAL A 72 -6.04 6.68 20.65
C VAL A 72 -4.96 5.69 21.09
N GLY A 73 -4.35 5.92 22.24
CA GLY A 73 -3.37 5.01 22.83
C GLY A 73 -2.15 5.72 23.42
N PRO A 74 -1.11 4.95 23.76
CA PRO A 74 0.11 5.52 24.32
C PRO A 74 0.81 6.39 23.27
N THR A 75 1.12 7.62 23.64
CA THR A 75 1.81 8.62 22.84
C THR A 75 2.94 9.25 23.67
N GLY A 76 3.83 10.01 23.03
CA GLY A 76 4.81 10.84 23.74
C GLY A 76 6.26 10.62 23.33
N GLN A 77 6.54 9.64 22.47
CA GLN A 77 7.87 9.40 21.91
C GLN A 77 7.93 9.64 20.40
N GLU A 78 6.79 9.91 19.78
CA GLU A 78 6.65 10.11 18.36
C GLU A 78 7.34 11.42 17.94
N THR A 79 8.10 11.34 16.86
CA THR A 79 8.84 12.47 16.31
C THR A 79 8.22 12.94 15.00
N ASN A 80 8.66 12.47 13.87
CA ASN A 80 8.09 12.79 12.56
C ASN A 80 7.38 11.58 11.96
N GLY A 81 6.49 11.82 11.04
CA GLY A 81 5.71 10.75 10.42
C GLY A 81 4.82 11.22 9.30
N SER A 82 3.96 10.33 8.84
CA SER A 82 2.98 10.63 7.81
C SER A 82 1.63 10.00 8.12
N PHE A 83 0.58 10.65 7.64
CA PHE A 83 -0.79 10.18 7.75
C PHE A 83 -1.50 10.33 6.41
N ALA A 84 -2.24 9.31 6.01
CA ALA A 84 -3.13 9.38 4.86
C ALA A 84 -4.52 8.89 5.24
N SER A 85 -5.57 9.40 4.57
CA SER A 85 -6.91 8.86 4.71
C SER A 85 -7.62 8.73 3.37
N THR A 86 -8.50 7.72 3.28
CA THR A 86 -9.37 7.52 2.12
C THR A 86 -10.48 8.55 2.10
N PRO A 87 -11.14 8.78 0.95
CA PRO A 87 -12.49 9.33 0.93
C PRO A 87 -13.44 8.51 1.81
N THR A 88 -14.56 9.09 2.18
CA THR A 88 -15.63 8.34 2.84
C THR A 88 -16.31 7.40 1.86
N PHE A 89 -16.70 6.23 2.37
CA PHE A 89 -17.49 5.23 1.64
C PHE A 89 -18.67 4.77 2.51
N THR A 90 -19.72 4.27 1.89
CA THR A 90 -20.85 3.67 2.59
C THR A 90 -20.68 2.16 2.65
N ALA A 91 -21.08 1.55 3.77
CA ALA A 91 -21.10 0.10 3.93
C ALA A 91 -22.36 -0.32 4.71
N ALA A 92 -22.89 -1.49 4.40
CA ALA A 92 -23.97 -2.13 5.13
C ALA A 92 -23.42 -3.01 6.28
N ALA A 93 -24.27 -3.34 7.23
CA ALA A 93 -23.92 -4.35 8.22
C ALA A 93 -23.71 -5.70 7.53
N GLY A 94 -22.63 -6.38 7.84
CA GLY A 94 -22.23 -7.64 7.22
C GLY A 94 -21.26 -7.50 6.04
N ASP A 95 -21.05 -6.30 5.49
CA ASP A 95 -20.09 -6.05 4.43
C ASP A 95 -18.67 -6.42 4.86
N LYS A 96 -17.87 -6.91 3.91
CA LYS A 96 -16.50 -7.37 4.13
C LYS A 96 -15.51 -6.31 3.67
N LEU A 97 -14.89 -5.62 4.63
CA LEU A 97 -13.75 -4.74 4.38
C LEU A 97 -12.47 -5.58 4.38
N ASN A 98 -11.66 -5.43 3.36
CA ASN A 98 -10.33 -6.06 3.31
C ASN A 98 -9.30 -5.17 2.61
N PHE A 99 -8.03 -5.37 2.96
CA PHE A 99 -6.86 -4.83 2.29
C PHE A 99 -5.61 -5.62 2.67
N PHE A 100 -4.54 -5.44 1.90
CA PHE A 100 -3.20 -5.90 2.22
C PHE A 100 -2.36 -4.75 2.77
N PHE A 101 -1.43 -5.07 3.68
CA PHE A 101 -0.46 -4.11 4.18
C PHE A 101 0.93 -4.75 4.36
N ASN A 102 1.96 -3.90 4.32
CA ASN A 102 3.35 -4.27 4.56
C ASN A 102 4.03 -3.14 5.34
N TYR A 103 4.56 -3.45 6.52
CA TYR A 103 5.35 -2.53 7.32
C TYR A 103 6.83 -2.74 7.01
N VAL A 104 7.56 -1.63 6.83
CA VAL A 104 8.98 -1.61 6.47
C VAL A 104 9.69 -0.62 7.38
N THR A 105 10.80 -1.02 7.99
CA THR A 105 11.60 -0.14 8.83
C THR A 105 13.10 -0.39 8.65
N SER A 106 13.87 0.67 8.57
CA SER A 106 15.34 0.64 8.59
C SER A 106 15.91 0.84 9.99
N ASP A 107 15.05 1.14 11.01
CA ASP A 107 15.49 1.37 12.37
C ASP A 107 15.52 0.09 13.22
N GLY A 108 16.25 0.15 14.32
CA GLY A 108 16.41 -0.94 15.28
C GLY A 108 15.42 -0.84 16.44
N ALA A 109 15.31 -1.93 17.17
CA ALA A 109 14.35 -2.10 18.26
C ALA A 109 14.54 -1.21 19.50
N GLY A 110 15.62 -0.46 19.57
CA GLY A 110 15.80 0.60 20.57
C GLY A 110 14.86 1.79 20.32
N PHE A 111 14.41 1.94 19.06
CA PHE A 111 13.50 2.98 18.59
C PHE A 111 12.18 2.30 18.24
N THR A 112 11.14 2.65 18.99
CA THR A 112 9.86 1.92 18.98
C THR A 112 8.89 2.49 17.93
N GLU A 113 9.38 2.68 16.72
CA GLU A 113 8.63 3.12 15.57
C GLU A 113 7.44 2.23 15.27
N TYR A 114 6.40 2.79 14.71
CA TYR A 114 5.19 2.04 14.45
C TYR A 114 4.40 2.54 13.24
N ALA A 115 3.56 1.65 12.73
CA ALA A 115 2.51 1.98 11.77
C ALA A 115 1.16 1.40 12.22
N TRP A 116 0.08 1.98 11.71
CA TRP A 116 -1.28 1.57 12.04
C TRP A 116 -2.25 1.87 10.90
N ALA A 117 -3.36 1.14 10.88
CA ALA A 117 -4.55 1.48 10.12
C ALA A 117 -5.76 1.50 11.04
N GLY A 118 -6.64 2.49 10.86
CA GLY A 118 -7.85 2.67 11.65
C GLY A 118 -9.10 2.84 10.81
N LEU A 119 -10.22 2.35 11.31
CA LEU A 119 -11.55 2.63 10.82
C LEU A 119 -12.10 3.87 11.50
N TYR A 120 -12.73 4.73 10.72
CA TYR A 120 -13.42 5.92 11.20
C TYR A 120 -14.88 5.89 10.79
N LYS A 121 -15.78 6.34 11.68
CA LYS A 121 -17.16 6.66 11.34
C LYS A 121 -17.21 8.07 10.76
N GLY A 122 -17.73 8.19 9.54
CA GLY A 122 -17.59 9.41 8.75
C GLY A 122 -16.12 9.69 8.41
N ALA A 123 -15.75 10.95 8.42
CA ALA A 123 -14.40 11.41 8.03
C ALA A 123 -13.40 11.48 9.20
N SER A 124 -13.85 11.50 10.47
CA SER A 124 -12.97 11.91 11.57
C SER A 124 -13.19 11.21 12.92
N THR A 125 -14.29 10.48 13.11
CA THR A 125 -14.56 9.81 14.40
C THR A 125 -13.88 8.44 14.40
N PHE A 126 -12.75 8.32 15.10
CA PHE A 126 -12.05 7.04 15.23
C PHE A 126 -12.94 5.98 15.87
N ASP A 127 -12.98 4.80 15.28
CA ASP A 127 -13.78 3.66 15.75
C ASP A 127 -12.89 2.53 16.29
N SER A 128 -11.97 2.03 15.46
CA SER A 128 -11.16 0.87 15.86
C SER A 128 -9.88 0.75 15.03
N TYR A 129 -8.88 0.06 15.60
CA TYR A 129 -7.68 -0.31 14.85
C TYR A 129 -7.95 -1.55 14.00
N LEU A 130 -7.56 -1.47 12.74
CA LEU A 130 -7.61 -2.58 11.79
C LEU A 130 -6.26 -3.28 11.67
N PHE A 131 -5.19 -2.58 12.02
CA PHE A 131 -3.83 -3.06 11.96
C PHE A 131 -2.94 -2.21 12.87
N THR A 132 -1.94 -2.84 13.49
CA THR A 132 -0.82 -2.19 14.16
C THR A 132 0.46 -2.97 13.91
N ALA A 133 1.57 -2.27 13.69
CA ALA A 133 2.92 -2.83 13.63
C ALA A 133 3.86 -1.99 14.47
N ARG A 134 4.85 -2.60 15.10
CA ARG A 134 5.87 -1.92 15.87
C ARG A 134 7.22 -2.59 15.71
N THR A 135 8.27 -1.79 15.50
CA THR A 135 9.65 -2.26 15.53
C THR A 135 9.96 -2.95 16.86
N THR A 136 10.47 -4.16 16.80
CA THR A 136 10.81 -4.98 17.98
C THR A 136 12.06 -5.81 17.71
N PRO A 137 12.93 -6.07 18.73
CA PRO A 137 14.15 -6.84 18.55
C PRO A 137 13.89 -8.31 18.25
N SER A 138 12.74 -8.82 18.68
CA SER A 138 12.36 -10.22 18.53
C SER A 138 10.85 -10.37 18.71
N GLY A 139 10.32 -11.51 18.28
CA GLY A 139 8.89 -11.81 18.36
C GLY A 139 8.10 -11.16 17.23
N ASN A 140 6.82 -10.91 17.47
CA ASN A 140 5.92 -10.40 16.45
C ASN A 140 5.98 -8.88 16.35
N THR A 141 6.23 -8.39 15.13
CA THR A 141 6.09 -6.99 14.76
C THR A 141 4.62 -6.62 14.56
N VAL A 142 3.81 -7.59 14.11
CA VAL A 142 2.37 -7.46 13.88
C VAL A 142 1.64 -8.58 14.62
N PRO A 143 0.59 -8.25 15.42
CA PRO A 143 0.19 -6.93 15.92
C PRO A 143 1.31 -6.27 16.73
N GLY A 144 1.37 -4.95 16.68
CA GLY A 144 2.45 -4.18 17.31
C GLY A 144 2.46 -4.31 18.83
N ASN A 145 3.59 -4.80 19.38
CA ASN A 145 3.76 -4.98 20.82
C ASN A 145 3.63 -3.64 21.58
N GLY A 146 2.82 -3.62 22.63
CA GLY A 146 2.57 -2.43 23.44
C GLY A 146 1.72 -1.36 22.76
N LEU A 147 1.20 -1.62 21.56
CA LEU A 147 0.20 -0.79 20.89
C LEU A 147 -1.22 -1.26 21.26
N PRO A 148 -2.25 -0.43 21.00
CA PRO A 148 -3.63 -0.84 21.21
C PRO A 148 -3.98 -2.08 20.41
N GLY A 149 -4.86 -2.92 20.99
CA GLY A 149 -5.39 -4.11 20.33
C GLY A 149 -6.24 -3.77 19.10
N LEU A 150 -6.37 -4.73 18.21
CA LEU A 150 -7.23 -4.63 17.05
C LEU A 150 -8.70 -4.60 17.43
N GLY A 151 -9.54 -3.98 16.61
CA GLY A 151 -10.97 -3.96 16.77
C GLY A 151 -11.59 -5.36 16.83
N ALA A 152 -12.66 -5.52 17.58
CA ALA A 152 -13.35 -6.80 17.69
C ALA A 152 -13.81 -7.27 16.30
N GLY A 153 -13.46 -8.50 15.93
CA GLY A 153 -13.79 -9.08 14.63
C GLY A 153 -12.78 -8.79 13.51
N VAL A 154 -11.74 -8.01 13.77
CA VAL A 154 -10.59 -7.89 12.84
C VAL A 154 -9.79 -9.18 12.85
N THR A 155 -9.45 -9.68 11.68
CA THR A 155 -8.57 -10.83 11.49
C THR A 155 -7.44 -10.52 10.53
N LEU A 156 -6.25 -11.06 10.83
CA LEU A 156 -5.06 -10.92 9.99
C LEU A 156 -4.65 -12.29 9.42
N SER A 157 -4.10 -12.29 8.22
CA SER A 157 -3.53 -13.49 7.60
C SER A 157 -2.15 -13.18 7.00
N PRO A 158 -1.05 -13.67 7.63
CA PRO A 158 -1.02 -14.44 8.89
C PRO A 158 -1.51 -13.62 10.10
N SER A 159 -2.00 -14.31 11.13
CA SER A 159 -2.56 -13.67 12.34
C SER A 159 -1.53 -12.91 13.19
N ALA A 160 -0.26 -13.25 13.02
CA ALA A 160 0.88 -12.57 13.59
C ALA A 160 2.08 -12.71 12.63
N SER A 161 2.96 -11.72 12.61
CA SER A 161 4.16 -11.73 11.77
C SER A 161 5.34 -11.13 12.51
N ALA A 162 6.45 -11.84 12.53
CA ALA A 162 7.76 -11.28 12.87
C ALA A 162 8.29 -10.45 11.70
N ILE A 163 9.29 -9.62 11.98
CA ILE A 163 10.03 -8.92 10.93
C ILE A 163 10.87 -9.92 10.12
N ILE A 164 10.93 -9.76 8.82
CA ILE A 164 11.94 -10.38 7.94
C ILE A 164 13.16 -9.46 8.01
N PRO A 165 14.26 -9.89 8.67
CA PRO A 165 15.34 -8.99 9.03
C PRO A 165 16.22 -8.60 7.84
N GLY A 166 16.85 -7.43 7.91
CA GLY A 166 17.84 -6.92 6.95
C GLY A 166 17.58 -5.47 6.60
N GLY A 167 18.53 -4.83 5.92
CA GLY A 167 18.35 -3.48 5.39
C GLY A 167 17.37 -3.47 4.23
N PRO A 168 16.13 -3.00 4.43
CA PRO A 168 15.10 -3.09 3.41
C PRO A 168 15.31 -2.04 2.32
N ALA A 169 15.63 -2.48 1.10
CA ALA A 169 15.62 -1.59 -0.06
C ALA A 169 14.16 -1.25 -0.39
N PHE A 170 13.77 0.00 -0.15
CA PHE A 170 12.46 0.54 -0.47
C PHE A 170 12.59 2.06 -0.62
N SER A 171 12.40 2.59 -1.82
CA SER A 171 12.65 4.00 -2.16
C SER A 171 11.96 5.01 -1.24
N PRO A 172 10.72 4.78 -0.75
CA PRO A 172 10.07 5.65 0.21
C PRO A 172 10.81 5.89 1.53
N LEU A 173 11.73 5.02 1.92
CA LEU A 173 12.61 5.24 3.09
C LEU A 173 13.67 6.32 2.85
N GLY A 174 13.72 6.94 1.67
CA GLY A 174 14.67 7.99 1.35
C GLY A 174 16.13 7.52 1.49
N SER A 175 16.94 8.28 2.20
CA SER A 175 18.35 7.95 2.45
C SER A 175 18.55 6.71 3.33
N SER A 176 17.51 6.26 4.03
CA SER A 176 17.55 5.07 4.89
C SER A 176 17.28 3.78 4.10
N SER A 177 16.93 3.87 2.81
CA SER A 177 16.67 2.70 1.96
C SER A 177 17.90 1.80 1.84
N GLY A 178 17.74 0.51 2.12
CA GLY A 178 18.83 -0.47 2.15
C GLY A 178 19.69 -0.47 3.41
N LEU A 179 19.45 0.46 4.34
CA LEU A 179 20.15 0.53 5.61
C LEU A 179 19.42 -0.25 6.71
N CYS A 180 20.15 -0.58 7.77
CA CYS A 180 19.64 -1.25 8.97
C CYS A 180 20.44 -0.77 10.17
N PHE A 181 19.81 -0.03 11.07
CA PHE A 181 20.49 0.46 12.29
C PHE A 181 20.81 -0.70 13.26
N GLY A 182 19.90 -1.67 13.41
CA GLY A 182 20.11 -2.75 14.36
C GLY A 182 19.02 -3.84 14.30
N ALA A 183 19.01 -4.72 15.30
CA ALA A 183 17.99 -5.76 15.39
C ALA A 183 16.59 -5.16 15.37
N GLY A 184 15.69 -5.72 14.57
CA GLY A 184 14.32 -5.23 14.39
C GLY A 184 14.08 -4.47 13.09
N CYS A 185 15.13 -4.07 12.34
CA CYS A 185 14.97 -3.55 10.99
C CYS A 185 14.57 -4.65 10.00
N GLY A 186 13.82 -4.28 8.97
CA GLY A 186 13.35 -5.19 7.94
C GLY A 186 11.94 -4.87 7.45
N TYR A 187 11.18 -5.89 7.10
CA TYR A 187 9.82 -5.74 6.60
C TYR A 187 8.95 -6.95 6.98
N THR A 188 7.63 -6.77 6.97
CA THR A 188 6.70 -7.84 7.34
C THR A 188 6.28 -8.73 6.17
N GLY A 189 6.49 -8.28 4.94
CA GLY A 189 5.79 -8.81 3.78
C GLY A 189 4.30 -8.42 3.81
N TRP A 190 3.54 -8.87 2.81
CA TRP A 190 2.12 -8.58 2.73
C TRP A 190 1.30 -9.42 3.71
N ILE A 191 0.51 -8.76 4.52
CA ILE A 191 -0.45 -9.35 5.45
C ILE A 191 -1.84 -8.90 5.02
N LYS A 192 -2.79 -9.84 4.91
CA LYS A 192 -4.19 -9.52 4.60
C LYS A 192 -4.95 -9.20 5.88
N MET A 193 -5.59 -8.04 5.92
CA MET A 193 -6.58 -7.68 6.92
C MET A 193 -7.98 -7.98 6.39
N ASN A 194 -8.84 -8.55 7.24
CA ASN A 194 -10.26 -8.72 6.98
C ASN A 194 -11.06 -8.25 8.18
N TYR A 195 -12.16 -7.58 7.91
CA TYR A 195 -13.09 -7.08 8.91
C TYR A 195 -14.53 -7.14 8.39
N THR A 196 -15.46 -7.53 9.23
CA THR A 196 -16.88 -7.48 8.90
C THR A 196 -17.48 -6.23 9.53
N ILE A 197 -18.02 -5.34 8.72
CA ILE A 197 -18.69 -4.11 9.17
C ILE A 197 -19.88 -4.49 10.04
N PRO A 198 -19.93 -4.09 11.32
CA PRO A 198 -21.00 -4.51 12.23
C PRO A 198 -22.28 -3.70 12.07
N THR A 199 -22.19 -2.47 11.58
CA THR A 199 -23.31 -1.53 11.50
C THR A 199 -23.27 -0.79 10.17
N ALA A 200 -24.41 -0.61 9.53
CA ALA A 200 -24.51 0.21 8.32
C ALA A 200 -24.14 1.67 8.63
N GLY A 201 -23.39 2.31 7.73
CA GLY A 201 -22.97 3.68 7.92
C GLY A 201 -22.02 4.20 6.84
N THR A 202 -21.54 5.42 7.07
CA THR A 202 -20.47 6.04 6.30
C THR A 202 -19.17 5.89 7.07
N TYR A 203 -18.11 5.46 6.39
CA TYR A 203 -16.81 5.15 6.96
C TYR A 203 -15.68 5.78 6.15
N SER A 204 -14.50 5.89 6.74
CA SER A 204 -13.23 6.13 6.06
C SER A 204 -12.11 5.33 6.73
N LEU A 205 -10.98 5.19 6.05
CA LEU A 205 -9.77 4.59 6.62
C LEU A 205 -8.71 5.66 6.83
N GLY A 206 -8.00 5.55 7.95
CA GLY A 206 -6.80 6.32 8.22
C GLY A 206 -5.61 5.39 8.35
N PHE A 207 -4.46 5.83 7.85
CA PHE A 207 -3.18 5.12 7.88
C PHE A 207 -2.12 6.05 8.45
N GLY A 208 -1.36 5.57 9.42
CA GLY A 208 -0.28 6.35 10.03
C GLY A 208 1.00 5.55 10.13
N VAL A 209 2.13 6.24 9.99
CA VAL A 209 3.46 5.75 10.28
C VAL A 209 4.24 6.85 10.97
N THR A 210 5.02 6.53 12.01
CA THR A 210 5.79 7.51 12.76
C THR A 210 7.11 6.94 13.26
N ASN A 211 8.15 7.78 13.24
CA ASN A 211 9.37 7.54 13.97
C ASN A 211 9.17 7.81 15.46
N ALA A 212 10.01 7.24 16.29
CA ALA A 212 9.99 7.39 17.74
C ALA A 212 11.39 7.63 18.29
N LEU A 213 11.49 8.53 19.26
CA LEU A 213 12.71 8.97 19.96
C LEU A 213 13.61 9.89 19.12
N ASP A 214 13.87 9.55 17.87
CA ASP A 214 14.64 10.40 16.95
C ASP A 214 13.99 10.48 15.55
N GLN A 215 14.74 10.89 14.52
CA GLN A 215 14.31 11.03 13.12
C GLN A 215 15.34 10.45 12.16
N ALA A 216 16.22 9.56 12.63
CA ALA A 216 17.38 9.15 11.86
C ALA A 216 17.04 8.03 10.94
N TYR A 217 16.57 6.95 11.17
CA TYR A 217 16.24 5.85 10.28
C TYR A 217 14.72 5.82 10.01
N ASP A 218 14.35 5.71 8.74
CA ASP A 218 12.96 5.86 8.33
C ASP A 218 12.19 4.54 8.35
N SER A 219 10.89 4.68 8.62
CA SER A 219 9.89 3.62 8.50
C SER A 219 8.84 3.98 7.46
N ALA A 220 8.24 2.97 6.84
CA ALA A 220 7.19 3.14 5.85
C ALA A 220 6.09 2.08 6.01
N PHE A 221 4.93 2.40 5.47
CA PHE A 221 3.77 1.53 5.45
C PHE A 221 3.20 1.50 4.03
N ALA A 222 3.09 0.31 3.45
CA ALA A 222 2.43 0.10 2.17
C ALA A 222 1.06 -0.56 2.37
N VAL A 223 0.06 -0.11 1.61
CA VAL A 223 -1.31 -0.64 1.61
C VAL A 223 -1.78 -0.89 0.19
N SER A 224 -2.54 -1.94 -0.03
CA SER A 224 -3.04 -2.31 -1.35
C SER A 224 -4.40 -3.02 -1.29
N GLY A 225 -5.19 -2.84 -2.33
CA GLY A 225 -6.43 -3.58 -2.54
C GLY A 225 -7.52 -3.29 -1.51
N VAL A 226 -7.62 -2.03 -1.03
CA VAL A 226 -8.71 -1.62 -0.14
C VAL A 226 -10.05 -1.83 -0.83
N SER A 227 -10.90 -2.70 -0.28
CA SER A 227 -12.18 -3.06 -0.91
C SER A 227 -13.27 -3.39 0.10
N ILE A 228 -14.52 -3.18 -0.32
CA ILE A 228 -15.74 -3.64 0.36
C ILE A 228 -16.40 -4.67 -0.56
N ASN A 229 -16.59 -5.91 -0.05
CA ASN A 229 -17.15 -7.02 -0.83
C ASN A 229 -16.42 -7.20 -2.18
N ASP A 230 -15.07 -7.09 -2.16
CA ASP A 230 -14.19 -7.16 -3.33
C ASP A 230 -14.39 -6.02 -4.36
N VAL A 231 -15.21 -5.01 -4.05
CA VAL A 231 -15.32 -3.77 -4.83
C VAL A 231 -14.35 -2.74 -4.24
N PRO A 232 -13.38 -2.22 -5.03
CA PRO A 232 -12.45 -1.20 -4.54
C PRO A 232 -13.20 0.02 -3.99
N VAL A 233 -12.82 0.48 -2.80
CA VAL A 233 -13.34 1.74 -2.20
C VAL A 233 -12.75 2.97 -2.87
N ASP A 234 -11.80 2.74 -3.75
CA ASP A 234 -10.98 3.75 -4.40
C ASP A 234 -11.08 3.62 -5.91
N PRO A 235 -11.91 4.45 -6.59
CA PRO A 235 -12.07 4.40 -8.03
C PRO A 235 -10.79 4.77 -8.82
N GLY A 236 -9.76 5.27 -8.15
CA GLY A 236 -8.45 5.57 -8.74
C GLY A 236 -7.44 4.45 -8.66
N SER A 237 -7.76 3.32 -8.00
CA SER A 237 -6.87 2.16 -7.97
C SER A 237 -6.87 1.46 -9.33
N PRO A 238 -5.70 1.23 -9.98
CA PRO A 238 -5.64 0.63 -11.33
C PRO A 238 -6.22 -0.78 -11.48
N GLY A 239 -6.73 -1.40 -10.40
CA GLY A 239 -7.47 -2.65 -10.44
C GLY A 239 -8.99 -2.47 -10.44
N GLY A 240 -9.48 -1.24 -10.27
CA GLY A 240 -10.89 -0.90 -10.08
C GLY A 240 -11.59 -0.35 -11.31
N ALA A 241 -11.11 -0.61 -12.53
CA ALA A 241 -11.93 -0.41 -13.71
C ALA A 241 -13.06 -1.44 -13.72
N VAL A 242 -14.12 -1.20 -12.94
CA VAL A 242 -15.42 -1.81 -13.19
C VAL A 242 -15.76 -1.35 -14.62
N PRO A 243 -15.92 -2.24 -15.61
CA PRO A 243 -16.44 -1.83 -16.90
C PRO A 243 -17.79 -1.19 -16.62
N ALA A 244 -17.92 0.11 -16.87
CA ALA A 244 -19.23 0.75 -16.77
C ALA A 244 -20.22 -0.08 -17.60
N PRO A 245 -21.41 -0.43 -17.08
CA PRO A 245 -22.36 -1.30 -17.77
C PRO A 245 -22.68 -0.88 -19.21
N GLY A 246 -22.36 0.36 -19.58
CA GLY A 246 -22.54 0.91 -20.93
C GLY A 246 -21.46 0.51 -21.96
N THR A 247 -20.25 0.11 -21.56
CA THR A 247 -19.18 -0.17 -22.53
C THR A 247 -19.38 -1.52 -23.23
N PHE A 248 -19.92 -2.51 -22.56
CA PHE A 248 -20.27 -3.81 -23.19
C PHE A 248 -21.39 -3.67 -24.21
N LEU A 249 -22.39 -2.84 -23.95
CA LEU A 249 -23.48 -2.57 -24.89
C LEU A 249 -23.00 -1.82 -26.13
N LEU A 250 -22.03 -0.91 -26.00
CA LEU A 250 -21.45 -0.18 -27.13
C LEU A 250 -20.60 -1.07 -28.04
N VAL A 251 -19.85 -2.01 -27.49
CA VAL A 251 -19.03 -2.95 -28.27
C VAL A 251 -19.93 -3.94 -29.02
N VAL A 252 -20.97 -4.46 -28.39
CA VAL A 252 -21.94 -5.35 -29.04
C VAL A 252 -22.73 -4.61 -30.12
N ALA A 253 -23.15 -3.37 -29.90
CA ALA A 253 -23.87 -2.55 -30.89
C ALA A 253 -22.97 -2.19 -32.08
N ALA A 254 -21.68 -1.89 -31.87
CA ALA A 254 -20.72 -1.63 -32.93
C ALA A 254 -20.44 -2.88 -33.77
N ALA A 255 -20.29 -4.05 -33.15
CA ALA A 255 -20.11 -5.32 -33.86
C ALA A 255 -21.34 -5.72 -34.69
N ALA A 256 -22.54 -5.53 -34.15
CA ALA A 256 -23.80 -5.78 -34.88
C ALA A 256 -24.00 -4.78 -36.05
N GLY A 257 -23.63 -3.52 -35.88
CA GLY A 257 -23.64 -2.50 -36.92
C GLY A 257 -22.71 -2.82 -38.08
N LEU A 258 -21.48 -3.30 -37.79
CA LEU A 258 -20.52 -3.70 -38.81
C LEU A 258 -20.97 -4.95 -39.60
N ALA A 259 -21.62 -5.91 -38.93
CA ALA A 259 -22.16 -7.12 -39.56
C ALA A 259 -23.34 -6.77 -40.51
N ALA A 260 -24.21 -5.84 -40.12
CA ALA A 260 -25.32 -5.36 -40.94
C ALA A 260 -24.84 -4.54 -42.16
N ALA A 261 -23.81 -3.71 -42.00
CA ALA A 261 -23.20 -2.93 -43.09
C ALA A 261 -22.52 -3.85 -44.13
N ARG A 262 -21.87 -4.95 -43.71
CA ARG A 262 -21.26 -5.93 -44.63
C ARG A 262 -22.30 -6.70 -45.46
N ARG A 263 -23.48 -7.01 -44.90
CA ARG A 263 -24.56 -7.70 -45.64
C ARG A 263 -25.19 -6.81 -46.71
N ARG A 264 -25.23 -5.48 -46.53
CA ARG A 264 -25.78 -4.52 -47.53
C ARG A 264 -24.83 -4.27 -48.70
N LYS A 265 -23.55 -4.61 -48.62
CA LYS A 265 -22.58 -4.48 -49.73
C LYS A 265 -22.47 -5.77 -50.58
N ALA A 266 -23.07 -6.88 -50.14
CA ALA A 266 -23.03 -8.18 -50.82
C ALA A 266 -24.35 -8.52 -51.51
N ALA A 267 -25.35 -7.64 -51.51
CA ALA A 267 -26.58 -7.69 -52.27
C ALA A 267 -26.60 -6.52 -53.27
#